data_6aef8811641689c45a7fdf5440c06654
#
_entry.id   6aef8811641689c45a7fdf5440c06654
#
_cell.length_a   1.000
_cell.length_b   1.000
_cell.length_c   1.000
_cell.angle_alpha   90.00
_cell.angle_beta   90.00
_cell.angle_gamma   90.00
#
_symmetry.space_group_name_H-M   'P 1'
#
loop_
_entity.id
_entity.type
_entity.pdbx_description
1 polymer ?
#
loop_
_entity_poly.entity_id
_entity_poly.type
_entity_poly.pdbx_seq_one_letter_code
_entity_poly.pdbx_strand_id
1 'polypeptide(L)'
;MGVGRNSVREAIKVLEAYGVVHIKRAEGTFVSQEYDSRMIYPVLYGIILQKDSTSQIVELRKVIDVGLLQLAVDKLKSKSLEQTQMEAIEKAMEELEYQAYMEKPQARSLYEADVQFHMAIVGITENVMLQSICNYVDKITRRSRMATIDRIFLDGEVENFLDLHRRIVKLLQDRDSAGIYAIVEEHYQYWAKLKDE
;
A
#
# COMPACT_ATOMS: atom_id res chain seq x y z
N MET A 1 6.10 -16.82 -40.52
CA MET A 1 6.11 -15.44 -39.99
C MET A 1 7.39 -14.78 -40.53
N GLY A 2 7.28 -13.67 -41.28
CA GLY A 2 8.43 -12.97 -41.93
C GLY A 2 9.22 -12.05 -40.99
N VAL A 3 9.46 -12.45 -39.73
CA VAL A 3 10.13 -11.63 -38.71
C VAL A 3 11.54 -12.18 -38.45
N GLY A 4 12.53 -11.27 -38.41
CA GLY A 4 13.93 -11.62 -38.16
C GLY A 4 14.17 -12.14 -36.74
N ARG A 5 15.12 -13.06 -36.56
CA ARG A 5 15.48 -13.63 -35.24
C ARG A 5 15.84 -12.55 -34.19
N ASN A 6 16.49 -11.46 -34.62
CA ASN A 6 16.85 -10.37 -33.71
C ASN A 6 15.61 -9.62 -33.19
N SER A 7 14.60 -9.37 -34.03
CA SER A 7 13.37 -8.73 -33.60
C SER A 7 12.59 -9.59 -32.58
N VAL A 8 12.55 -10.91 -32.78
CA VAL A 8 11.97 -11.83 -31.83
C VAL A 8 12.71 -11.80 -30.49
N ARG A 9 14.04 -11.81 -30.54
CA ARG A 9 14.86 -11.76 -29.32
C ARG A 9 14.66 -10.46 -28.54
N GLU A 10 14.59 -9.32 -29.22
CA GLU A 10 14.34 -8.03 -28.55
C GLU A 10 12.92 -7.99 -27.95
N ALA A 11 11.91 -8.49 -28.65
CA ALA A 11 10.55 -8.62 -28.09
C ALA A 11 10.50 -9.50 -26.83
N ILE A 12 11.22 -10.62 -26.82
CA ILE A 12 11.32 -11.51 -25.66
C ILE A 12 12.00 -10.78 -24.49
N LYS A 13 13.05 -9.99 -24.71
CA LYS A 13 13.69 -9.20 -23.65
C LYS A 13 12.75 -8.15 -23.05
N VAL A 14 11.93 -7.50 -23.86
CA VAL A 14 10.91 -6.56 -23.39
C VAL A 14 9.89 -7.28 -22.51
N LEU A 15 9.40 -8.45 -22.94
CA LEU A 15 8.46 -9.26 -22.16
C LEU A 15 9.11 -9.77 -20.86
N GLU A 16 10.38 -10.13 -20.88
CA GLU A 16 11.15 -10.53 -19.70
C GLU A 16 11.32 -9.36 -18.72
N ALA A 17 11.62 -8.16 -19.24
CA ALA A 17 11.73 -6.97 -18.41
C ALA A 17 10.42 -6.62 -17.70
N TYR A 18 9.27 -6.92 -18.31
CA TYR A 18 7.95 -6.76 -17.71
C TYR A 18 7.48 -7.98 -16.88
N GLY A 19 8.31 -9.01 -16.75
CA GLY A 19 7.94 -10.19 -15.97
C GLY A 19 6.92 -11.12 -16.63
N VAL A 20 6.51 -10.84 -17.88
CA VAL A 20 5.52 -11.66 -18.62
C VAL A 20 6.11 -13.01 -19.00
N VAL A 21 7.42 -13.05 -19.26
CA VAL A 21 8.16 -14.29 -19.53
C VAL A 21 9.42 -14.32 -18.67
N HIS A 22 9.94 -15.54 -18.45
CA HIS A 22 11.24 -15.75 -17.85
C HIS A 22 12.09 -16.68 -18.71
N ILE A 23 13.39 -16.41 -18.74
CA ILE A 23 14.36 -17.19 -19.50
C ILE A 23 15.09 -18.12 -18.55
N LYS A 24 14.95 -19.43 -18.80
CA LYS A 24 15.78 -20.45 -18.15
C LYS A 24 16.93 -20.82 -19.08
N ARG A 25 18.15 -20.64 -18.58
CA ARG A 25 19.38 -20.91 -19.37
C ARG A 25 19.39 -22.37 -19.83
N ALA A 26 19.62 -22.56 -21.13
CA ALA A 26 19.62 -23.85 -21.82
C ALA A 26 18.27 -24.58 -21.92
N GLU A 27 17.20 -24.09 -21.28
CA GLU A 27 15.88 -24.71 -21.34
C GLU A 27 14.90 -23.96 -22.25
N GLY A 28 15.00 -22.62 -22.31
CA GLY A 28 14.17 -21.81 -23.20
C GLY A 28 13.49 -20.63 -22.50
N THR A 29 12.48 -20.07 -23.19
CA THR A 29 11.67 -18.96 -22.70
C THR A 29 10.28 -19.50 -22.33
N PHE A 30 9.80 -19.18 -21.13
CA PHE A 30 8.53 -19.65 -20.59
C PHE A 30 7.67 -18.46 -20.20
N VAL A 31 6.35 -18.57 -20.37
CA VAL A 31 5.39 -17.59 -19.85
C VAL A 31 5.33 -17.72 -18.32
N SER A 32 5.36 -16.58 -17.62
CA SER A 32 5.23 -16.56 -16.17
C SER A 32 3.84 -17.07 -15.77
N GLN A 33 3.79 -18.05 -14.87
CA GLN A 33 2.54 -18.63 -14.38
C GLN A 33 1.98 -17.86 -13.19
N GLU A 34 2.84 -17.09 -12.51
CA GLU A 34 2.49 -16.29 -11.36
C GLU A 34 2.62 -14.79 -11.70
N TYR A 35 1.90 -13.97 -10.92
CA TYR A 35 1.99 -12.52 -11.02
C TYR A 35 3.40 -12.06 -10.65
N ASP A 36 4.05 -11.35 -11.57
CA ASP A 36 5.31 -10.66 -11.32
C ASP A 36 5.05 -9.17 -11.11
N SER A 37 5.60 -8.64 -10.04
CA SER A 37 5.46 -7.22 -9.70
C SER A 37 5.90 -6.27 -10.82
N ARG A 38 6.77 -6.69 -11.71
CA ARG A 38 7.22 -5.92 -12.87
C ARG A 38 6.13 -5.62 -13.89
N MET A 39 5.05 -6.42 -13.91
CA MET A 39 3.95 -6.26 -14.88
C MET A 39 3.21 -4.94 -14.75
N ILE A 40 3.22 -4.31 -13.57
CA ILE A 40 2.53 -3.03 -13.34
C ILE A 40 3.42 -1.80 -13.57
N TYR A 41 4.75 -1.95 -13.68
CA TYR A 41 5.65 -0.80 -13.83
C TYR A 41 5.30 0.15 -14.99
N PRO A 42 4.87 -0.31 -16.17
CA PRO A 42 4.46 0.60 -17.25
C PRO A 42 3.32 1.54 -16.85
N VAL A 43 2.34 1.04 -16.07
CA VAL A 43 1.22 1.85 -15.57
C VAL A 43 1.72 2.90 -14.58
N LEU A 44 2.64 2.50 -13.68
CA LEU A 44 3.25 3.41 -12.70
C LEU A 44 4.05 4.52 -13.35
N TYR A 45 4.85 4.21 -14.37
CA TYR A 45 5.59 5.24 -15.10
C TYR A 45 4.64 6.27 -15.73
N GLY A 46 3.49 5.81 -16.27
CA GLY A 46 2.45 6.69 -16.78
C GLY A 46 1.89 7.64 -15.71
N ILE A 47 1.74 7.17 -14.48
CA ILE A 47 1.25 7.98 -13.35
C ILE A 47 2.34 8.97 -12.88
N ILE A 48 3.58 8.50 -12.68
CA ILE A 48 4.70 9.32 -12.17
C ILE A 48 5.06 10.46 -13.13
N LEU A 49 4.92 10.24 -14.44
CA LEU A 49 5.24 11.23 -15.47
C LEU A 49 4.13 12.28 -15.69
N GLN A 50 2.96 12.14 -15.04
CA GLN A 50 1.91 13.14 -15.13
C GLN A 50 2.27 14.39 -14.29
N LYS A 51 1.99 15.57 -14.85
CA LYS A 51 2.07 16.82 -14.09
C LYS A 51 1.00 16.81 -13.00
N ASP A 52 1.33 17.35 -11.83
CA ASP A 52 0.44 17.42 -10.67
C ASP A 52 -0.05 16.05 -10.13
N SER A 53 0.77 15.01 -10.34
CA SER A 53 0.43 13.65 -9.93
C SER A 53 0.22 13.49 -8.41
N THR A 54 0.83 14.35 -7.57
CA THR A 54 0.79 14.19 -6.11
C THR A 54 -0.64 14.26 -5.54
N SER A 55 -1.44 15.26 -5.95
CA SER A 55 -2.83 15.36 -5.48
C SER A 55 -3.70 14.20 -5.98
N GLN A 56 -3.54 13.84 -7.26
CA GLN A 56 -4.28 12.74 -7.87
C GLN A 56 -3.91 11.38 -7.25
N ILE A 57 -2.65 11.18 -6.87
CA ILE A 57 -2.21 9.96 -6.16
C ILE A 57 -2.82 9.90 -4.76
N VAL A 58 -2.90 11.02 -4.05
CA VAL A 58 -3.55 11.09 -2.74
C VAL A 58 -5.04 10.76 -2.86
N GLU A 59 -5.73 11.34 -3.84
CA GLU A 59 -7.15 11.04 -4.11
C GLU A 59 -7.37 9.57 -4.46
N LEU A 60 -6.53 9.02 -5.35
CA LEU A 60 -6.56 7.60 -5.72
C LEU A 60 -6.38 6.71 -4.48
N ARG A 61 -5.40 7.01 -3.64
CA ARG A 61 -5.14 6.26 -2.42
C ARG A 61 -6.32 6.31 -1.47
N LYS A 62 -6.93 7.46 -1.27
CA LYS A 62 -8.12 7.64 -0.44
C LYS A 62 -9.28 6.74 -0.91
N VAL A 63 -9.52 6.70 -2.22
CA VAL A 63 -10.53 5.81 -2.81
C VAL A 63 -10.19 4.34 -2.55
N ILE A 64 -8.92 3.96 -2.71
CA ILE A 64 -8.44 2.60 -2.43
C ILE A 64 -8.66 2.26 -0.95
N ASP A 65 -8.27 3.14 -0.02
CA ASP A 65 -8.35 2.87 1.42
C ASP A 65 -9.80 2.74 1.90
N VAL A 66 -10.72 3.54 1.37
CA VAL A 66 -12.17 3.38 1.64
C VAL A 66 -12.67 2.01 1.16
N GLY A 67 -12.37 1.66 -0.09
CA GLY A 67 -12.77 0.38 -0.67
C GLY A 67 -12.11 -0.82 0.02
N LEU A 68 -10.84 -0.66 0.42
CA LEU A 68 -10.08 -1.67 1.15
C LEU A 68 -10.70 -1.97 2.53
N LEU A 69 -10.97 -0.93 3.33
CA LEU A 69 -11.59 -1.08 4.64
C LEU A 69 -13.00 -1.68 4.52
N GLN A 70 -13.78 -1.25 3.52
CA GLN A 70 -15.10 -1.84 3.28
C GLN A 70 -14.99 -3.33 2.97
N LEU A 71 -14.08 -3.72 2.07
CA LEU A 71 -13.86 -5.12 1.72
C LEU A 71 -13.36 -5.94 2.92
N ALA A 72 -12.46 -5.37 3.73
CA ALA A 72 -11.96 -6.02 4.94
C ALA A 72 -13.10 -6.27 5.94
N VAL A 73 -13.95 -5.28 6.20
CA VAL A 73 -15.13 -5.42 7.06
C VAL A 73 -16.09 -6.47 6.52
N ASP A 74 -16.36 -6.49 5.21
CA ASP A 74 -17.25 -7.47 4.59
C ASP A 74 -16.69 -8.90 4.70
N LYS A 75 -15.39 -9.07 4.55
CA LYS A 75 -14.71 -10.34 4.78
C LYS A 75 -14.81 -10.79 6.23
N LEU A 76 -14.60 -9.88 7.18
CA LEU A 76 -14.75 -10.15 8.62
C LEU A 76 -16.19 -10.49 9.03
N LYS A 77 -17.20 -9.98 8.30
CA LYS A 77 -18.62 -10.33 8.52
C LYS A 77 -18.99 -11.69 7.94
N SER A 78 -18.43 -12.04 6.77
CA SER A 78 -18.87 -13.21 5.99
C SER A 78 -18.20 -14.52 6.40
N LYS A 79 -16.99 -14.45 6.93
CA LYS A 79 -16.25 -15.61 7.42
C LYS A 79 -16.18 -15.52 8.95
N SER A 80 -16.22 -16.67 9.64
CA SER A 80 -15.55 -16.82 10.92
C SER A 80 -14.04 -16.72 10.66
N LEU A 81 -13.59 -15.55 10.16
CA LEU A 81 -12.20 -15.28 9.90
C LEU A 81 -11.51 -15.27 11.24
N GLU A 82 -10.55 -16.15 11.28
CA GLU A 82 -9.84 -16.57 12.43
C GLU A 82 -9.18 -15.38 13.13
N GLN A 83 -9.17 -15.45 14.41
CA GLN A 83 -8.44 -14.64 15.38
C GLN A 83 -7.06 -14.22 14.84
N THR A 84 -6.39 -15.06 14.05
CA THR A 84 -5.08 -14.88 13.47
C THR A 84 -4.93 -13.62 12.58
N GLN A 85 -5.97 -13.21 11.84
CA GLN A 85 -5.89 -12.02 10.98
C GLN A 85 -6.03 -10.73 11.76
N MET A 86 -6.89 -10.71 12.78
CA MET A 86 -6.96 -9.57 13.69
C MET A 86 -5.70 -9.46 14.55
N GLU A 87 -5.16 -10.58 15.02
CA GLU A 87 -3.86 -10.61 15.73
C GLU A 87 -2.71 -10.01 14.91
N ALA A 88 -2.69 -10.23 13.59
CA ALA A 88 -1.69 -9.62 12.72
C ALA A 88 -1.79 -8.09 12.67
N ILE A 89 -3.02 -7.55 12.66
CA ILE A 89 -3.25 -6.09 12.70
C ILE A 89 -2.90 -5.52 14.06
N GLU A 90 -3.32 -6.17 15.14
CA GLU A 90 -3.03 -5.76 16.52
C GLU A 90 -1.52 -5.73 16.75
N LYS A 91 -0.79 -6.75 16.31
CA LYS A 91 0.68 -6.79 16.37
C LYS A 91 1.32 -5.67 15.56
N ALA A 92 0.79 -5.37 14.37
CA ALA A 92 1.29 -4.27 13.54
C ALA A 92 1.01 -2.91 14.19
N MET A 93 -0.11 -2.76 14.91
CA MET A 93 -0.42 -1.57 15.71
C MET A 93 0.53 -1.42 16.91
N GLU A 94 0.83 -2.51 17.63
CA GLU A 94 1.82 -2.52 18.71
C GLU A 94 3.20 -2.07 18.22
N GLU A 95 3.63 -2.54 17.04
CA GLU A 95 4.90 -2.12 16.43
C GLU A 95 4.88 -0.64 16.05
N LEU A 96 3.75 -0.14 15.51
CA LEU A 96 3.58 1.27 15.18
C LEU A 96 3.71 2.15 16.43
N GLU A 97 3.06 1.78 17.52
CA GLU A 97 3.17 2.46 18.82
C GLU A 97 4.59 2.41 19.38
N TYR A 98 5.23 1.25 19.31
CA TYR A 98 6.60 1.08 19.76
C TYR A 98 7.56 2.03 19.03
N GLN A 99 7.46 2.11 17.70
CA GLN A 99 8.32 3.00 16.91
C GLN A 99 8.03 4.48 17.17
N ALA A 100 6.77 4.82 17.45
CA ALA A 100 6.35 6.20 17.75
C ALA A 100 6.85 6.70 19.09
N TYR A 101 6.94 5.82 20.11
CA TYR A 101 7.32 6.17 21.48
C TYR A 101 8.77 5.83 21.83
N MET A 102 9.60 5.47 20.87
CA MET A 102 11.02 5.28 21.14
C MET A 102 11.66 6.56 21.69
N GLU A 103 12.66 6.44 22.53
CA GLU A 103 13.41 7.60 23.09
C GLU A 103 13.95 8.53 21.98
N LYS A 104 14.29 7.97 20.82
CA LYS A 104 14.73 8.70 19.61
C LYS A 104 13.96 8.17 18.41
N PRO A 105 12.70 8.61 18.23
CA PRO A 105 11.89 8.13 17.14
C PRO A 105 12.47 8.58 15.79
N GLN A 106 12.40 7.69 14.81
CA GLN A 106 12.87 7.97 13.46
C GLN A 106 11.71 7.91 12.47
N ALA A 107 11.54 8.93 11.65
CA ALA A 107 10.48 8.98 10.65
C ALA A 107 10.49 7.76 9.72
N ARG A 108 11.67 7.24 9.38
CA ARG A 108 11.79 6.04 8.56
C ARG A 108 11.20 4.81 9.24
N SER A 109 11.53 4.58 10.50
CA SER A 109 11.03 3.41 11.25
C SER A 109 9.53 3.48 11.46
N LEU A 110 9.02 4.66 11.80
CA LEU A 110 7.59 4.89 11.94
C LEU A 110 6.86 4.72 10.60
N TYR A 111 7.42 5.21 9.49
CA TYR A 111 6.89 4.97 8.15
C TYR A 111 6.83 3.48 7.80
N GLU A 112 7.91 2.72 8.08
CA GLU A 112 7.94 1.28 7.80
C GLU A 112 6.90 0.52 8.63
N ALA A 113 6.70 0.89 9.91
CA ALA A 113 5.66 0.34 10.76
C ALA A 113 4.23 0.71 10.28
N ASP A 114 4.01 1.95 9.88
CA ASP A 114 2.75 2.42 9.29
C ASP A 114 2.41 1.66 8.00
N VAL A 115 3.39 1.40 7.14
CA VAL A 115 3.20 0.54 5.95
C VAL A 115 2.79 -0.87 6.35
N GLN A 116 3.46 -1.48 7.33
CA GLN A 116 3.13 -2.83 7.80
C GLN A 116 1.71 -2.91 8.37
N PHE A 117 1.30 -1.89 9.13
CA PHE A 117 -0.08 -1.80 9.63
C PHE A 117 -1.11 -1.80 8.50
N HIS A 118 -0.95 -0.94 7.52
CA HIS A 118 -1.87 -0.87 6.38
C HIS A 118 -1.83 -2.17 5.54
N MET A 119 -0.67 -2.78 5.36
CA MET A 119 -0.54 -4.04 4.63
C MET A 119 -1.15 -5.23 5.38
N ALA A 120 -1.17 -5.22 6.72
CA ALA A 120 -1.89 -6.23 7.49
C ALA A 120 -3.41 -6.16 7.22
N ILE A 121 -3.98 -4.94 7.09
CA ILE A 121 -5.38 -4.75 6.69
C ILE A 121 -5.63 -5.28 5.27
N VAL A 122 -4.73 -4.98 4.33
CA VAL A 122 -4.80 -5.53 2.96
C VAL A 122 -4.83 -7.05 2.98
N GLY A 123 -4.08 -7.68 3.89
CA GLY A 123 -4.03 -9.13 4.06
C GLY A 123 -5.40 -9.77 4.34
N ILE A 124 -6.29 -9.10 5.08
CA ILE A 124 -7.66 -9.59 5.35
C ILE A 124 -8.43 -9.84 4.04
N THR A 125 -8.17 -9.04 3.02
CA THR A 125 -8.91 -9.14 1.75
C THR A 125 -8.60 -10.41 0.97
N GLU A 126 -7.45 -11.06 1.23
CA GLU A 126 -6.93 -12.20 0.48
C GLU A 126 -6.87 -11.94 -1.04
N ASN A 127 -6.80 -10.66 -1.43
CA ASN A 127 -6.79 -10.22 -2.83
C ASN A 127 -5.37 -9.84 -3.25
N VAL A 128 -4.70 -10.75 -3.96
CA VAL A 128 -3.31 -10.57 -4.43
C VAL A 128 -3.16 -9.36 -5.36
N MET A 129 -4.17 -9.06 -6.18
CA MET A 129 -4.14 -7.88 -7.07
C MET A 129 -4.20 -6.58 -6.25
N LEU A 130 -5.11 -6.52 -5.27
CA LEU A 130 -5.22 -5.37 -4.37
C LEU A 130 -3.95 -5.19 -3.56
N GLN A 131 -3.38 -6.27 -3.04
CA GLN A 131 -2.10 -6.26 -2.34
C GLN A 131 -0.99 -5.68 -3.23
N SER A 132 -0.93 -6.09 -4.48
CA SER A 132 0.06 -5.57 -5.44
C SER A 132 -0.14 -4.08 -5.69
N ILE A 133 -1.38 -3.62 -5.92
CA ILE A 133 -1.70 -2.21 -6.13
C ILE A 133 -1.31 -1.38 -4.89
N CYS A 134 -1.69 -1.81 -3.69
CA CYS A 134 -1.34 -1.11 -2.44
C CYS A 134 0.17 -1.00 -2.24
N ASN A 135 0.92 -2.08 -2.48
CA ASN A 135 2.39 -2.06 -2.43
C ASN A 135 3.00 -1.04 -3.39
N TYR A 136 2.38 -0.82 -4.56
CA TYR A 136 2.89 0.15 -5.54
C TYR A 136 2.54 1.58 -5.18
N VAL A 137 1.29 1.80 -4.77
CA VAL A 137 0.86 3.12 -4.29
C VAL A 137 1.73 3.54 -3.11
N ASP A 138 2.08 2.62 -2.22
CA ASP A 138 3.01 2.88 -1.14
C ASP A 138 4.39 3.33 -1.64
N LYS A 139 4.98 2.62 -2.59
CA LYS A 139 6.30 2.98 -3.15
C LYS A 139 6.32 4.37 -3.78
N ILE A 140 5.29 4.75 -4.53
CA ILE A 140 5.23 6.07 -5.19
C ILE A 140 4.92 7.20 -4.21
N THR A 141 4.21 6.90 -3.11
CA THR A 141 3.88 7.89 -2.07
C THR A 141 4.90 7.96 -0.94
N ARG A 142 5.93 7.11 -0.95
CA ARG A 142 6.91 7.00 0.13
C ARG A 142 7.49 8.35 0.56
N ARG A 143 7.91 9.17 -0.40
CA ARG A 143 8.53 10.46 -0.11
C ARG A 143 7.57 11.42 0.60
N SER A 144 6.35 11.54 0.12
CA SER A 144 5.33 12.40 0.73
C SER A 144 4.90 11.87 2.09
N ARG A 145 4.74 10.55 2.27
CA ARG A 145 4.40 9.95 3.58
C ARG A 145 5.50 10.16 4.61
N MET A 146 6.77 9.99 4.24
CA MET A 146 7.88 10.28 5.15
C MET A 146 7.88 11.76 5.57
N ALA A 147 7.64 12.70 4.64
CA ALA A 147 7.53 14.12 4.96
C ALA A 147 6.33 14.39 5.89
N THR A 148 5.20 13.70 5.71
CA THR A 148 4.05 13.77 6.63
C THR A 148 4.42 13.30 8.03
N ILE A 149 5.15 12.20 8.17
CA ILE A 149 5.59 11.68 9.47
C ILE A 149 6.60 12.62 10.14
N ASP A 150 7.54 13.17 9.39
CA ASP A 150 8.45 14.20 9.92
C ASP A 150 7.65 15.39 10.49
N ARG A 151 6.59 15.81 9.80
CA ARG A 151 5.70 16.89 10.25
C ARG A 151 4.92 16.51 11.51
N ILE A 152 4.39 15.28 11.59
CA ILE A 152 3.70 14.75 12.77
C ILE A 152 4.60 14.85 14.02
N PHE A 153 5.89 14.52 13.88
CA PHE A 153 6.84 14.68 14.98
C PHE A 153 7.10 16.15 15.33
N LEU A 154 7.29 17.02 14.34
CA LEU A 154 7.55 18.43 14.55
C LEU A 154 6.38 19.16 15.23
N ASP A 155 5.16 18.83 14.83
CA ASP A 155 3.95 19.44 15.34
C ASP A 155 3.46 18.84 16.68
N GLY A 156 4.09 17.74 17.14
CA GLY A 156 3.68 17.04 18.36
C GLY A 156 2.38 16.24 18.21
N GLU A 157 2.01 15.89 16.98
CA GLU A 157 0.74 15.23 16.64
C GLU A 157 0.79 13.69 16.69
N VAL A 158 1.83 13.13 17.31
CA VAL A 158 2.06 11.66 17.35
C VAL A 158 0.88 10.93 17.99
N GLU A 159 0.33 11.45 19.09
CA GLU A 159 -0.81 10.80 19.76
C GLU A 159 -2.07 10.81 18.89
N ASN A 160 -2.36 11.90 18.20
CA ASN A 160 -3.50 11.99 17.29
C ASN A 160 -3.33 11.03 16.10
N PHE A 161 -2.10 10.90 15.59
CA PHE A 161 -1.77 9.93 14.54
C PHE A 161 -2.03 8.49 15.01
N LEU A 162 -1.57 8.12 16.20
CA LEU A 162 -1.80 6.79 16.77
C LEU A 162 -3.28 6.54 17.10
N ASP A 163 -3.99 7.53 17.62
CA ASP A 163 -5.43 7.41 17.90
C ASP A 163 -6.23 7.06 16.64
N LEU A 164 -5.92 7.69 15.51
CA LEU A 164 -6.54 7.34 14.24
C LEU A 164 -6.35 5.88 13.86
N HIS A 165 -5.15 5.35 14.05
CA HIS A 165 -4.83 3.94 13.76
C HIS A 165 -5.55 2.99 14.72
N ARG A 166 -5.60 3.31 16.03
CA ARG A 166 -6.38 2.55 17.03
C ARG A 166 -7.88 2.52 16.66
N ARG A 167 -8.41 3.64 16.17
CA ARG A 167 -9.81 3.72 15.72
C ARG A 167 -10.07 2.89 14.47
N ILE A 168 -9.09 2.76 13.56
CA ILE A 168 -9.18 1.82 12.44
C ILE A 168 -9.22 0.37 12.96
N VAL A 169 -8.36 0.00 13.91
CA VAL A 169 -8.40 -1.33 14.55
C VAL A 169 -9.77 -1.59 15.16
N LYS A 170 -10.27 -0.64 15.94
CA LYS A 170 -11.59 -0.75 16.57
C LYS A 170 -12.73 -0.90 15.54
N LEU A 171 -12.70 -0.13 14.47
CA LEU A 171 -13.69 -0.23 13.38
C LEU A 171 -13.70 -1.63 12.76
N LEU A 172 -12.55 -2.26 12.58
CA LEU A 172 -12.43 -3.62 12.07
C LEU A 172 -12.92 -4.66 13.10
N GLN A 173 -12.58 -4.50 14.38
CA GLN A 173 -13.06 -5.35 15.48
C GLN A 173 -14.60 -5.28 15.60
N ASP A 174 -15.17 -4.08 15.58
CA ASP A 174 -16.61 -3.82 15.66
C ASP A 174 -17.34 -4.16 14.34
N ARG A 175 -16.58 -4.42 13.25
CA ARG A 175 -17.11 -4.65 11.89
C ARG A 175 -18.00 -3.50 11.41
N ASP A 176 -17.64 -2.28 11.78
CA ASP A 176 -18.40 -1.06 11.46
C ASP A 176 -18.09 -0.54 10.06
N SER A 177 -19.08 -0.60 9.16
CA SER A 177 -18.95 -0.04 7.82
C SER A 177 -19.31 1.45 7.77
N ALA A 178 -20.07 1.96 8.72
CA ALA A 178 -20.58 3.34 8.67
C ALA A 178 -19.48 4.38 8.96
N GLY A 179 -18.50 4.03 9.81
CA GLY A 179 -17.40 4.90 10.20
C GLY A 179 -16.27 5.02 9.18
N ILE A 180 -16.24 4.16 8.14
CA ILE A 180 -15.09 4.05 7.22
C ILE A 180 -14.75 5.38 6.54
N TYR A 181 -15.74 6.03 5.93
CA TYR A 181 -15.48 7.26 5.18
C TYR A 181 -14.93 8.36 6.10
N ALA A 182 -15.52 8.54 7.27
CA ALA A 182 -15.11 9.58 8.21
C ALA A 182 -13.67 9.38 8.68
N ILE A 183 -13.28 8.13 9.03
CA ILE A 183 -11.94 7.86 9.52
C ILE A 183 -10.88 7.98 8.42
N VAL A 184 -11.20 7.61 7.18
CA VAL A 184 -10.30 7.81 6.04
C VAL A 184 -10.13 9.30 5.75
N GLU A 185 -11.20 10.10 5.74
CA GLU A 185 -11.12 11.56 5.58
C GLU A 185 -10.18 12.18 6.61
N GLU A 186 -10.35 11.83 7.87
CA GLU A 186 -9.54 12.34 8.97
C GLU A 186 -8.06 11.91 8.83
N HIS A 187 -7.80 10.66 8.46
CA HIS A 187 -6.45 10.15 8.22
C HIS A 187 -5.71 10.93 7.13
N TYR A 188 -6.43 11.40 6.10
CA TYR A 188 -5.84 12.16 5.00
C TYR A 188 -5.67 13.66 5.28
N GLN A 189 -6.17 14.19 6.40
CA GLN A 189 -5.97 15.60 6.77
C GLN A 189 -4.50 15.95 7.00
N TYR A 190 -3.69 14.99 7.48
CA TYR A 190 -2.24 15.18 7.62
C TYR A 190 -1.54 15.40 6.27
N TRP A 191 -2.03 14.78 5.20
CA TRP A 191 -1.48 14.95 3.86
C TRP A 191 -1.90 16.27 3.20
N ALA A 192 -3.06 16.78 3.55
CA ALA A 192 -3.55 18.06 3.04
C ALA A 192 -2.70 19.23 3.53
N LYS A 193 -2.20 19.18 4.76
CA LYS A 193 -1.34 20.20 5.36
C LYS A 193 -0.01 20.39 4.62
N LEU A 194 0.46 19.42 3.83
CA LEU A 194 1.69 19.51 3.04
C LEU A 194 1.52 20.24 1.70
N LYS A 195 0.28 20.56 1.28
CA LYS A 195 0.01 21.22 -0.01
C LYS A 195 0.16 22.73 0.04
N ASP A 196 0.21 23.32 1.21
CA ASP A 196 0.18 24.79 1.43
C ASP A 196 1.58 25.39 1.60
N GLU A 197 2.64 24.62 1.39
CA GLU A 197 4.06 25.04 1.35
C GLU A 197 4.69 24.76 -0.02
#